data_6d067ff0be19e77a8988fd564920c3f1
#
_entry.id   6d067ff0be19e77a8988fd564920c3f1
#
_cell.length_a   1.000
_cell.length_b   1.000
_cell.length_c   1.000
_cell.angle_alpha   90.00
_cell.angle_beta   90.00
_cell.angle_gamma   90.00
#
_symmetry.space_group_name_H-M   'P 1'
#
loop_
_entity.id
_entity.type
_entity.pdbx_description
1 polymer ?
#
loop_
_entity_poly.entity_id
_entity_poly.type
_entity_poly.pdbx_seq_one_letter_code
_entity_poly.pdbx_strand_id
1 'polypeptide(L)'
;MSDWPDHRLLDLFGIRHPILQAPMAGASGVALAVAVSRAGGLGALPCALLSLEEARAQVEIFRRDADDPLNLNFFCHTPPEPDAQAEAAWMAALSPYYAELGLDPQVPRSAATRAPFDDIFCTLVETVR
;
A
#
# COMPACT_ATOMS: atom_id res chain seq x y z
N MET A 1 3.68 3.76 32.31
CA MET A 1 3.72 2.32 31.97
C MET A 1 2.40 2.01 31.32
N SER A 2 2.38 1.30 30.20
CA SER A 2 1.12 0.93 29.51
C SER A 2 0.43 -0.17 30.33
N ASP A 3 -0.89 -0.10 30.50
CA ASP A 3 -1.69 -1.09 31.23
C ASP A 3 -2.03 -2.35 30.38
N TRP A 4 -1.31 -2.57 29.26
CA TRP A 4 -1.55 -3.71 28.39
C TRP A 4 -0.98 -4.99 29.01
N PRO A 5 -1.74 -6.10 29.04
CA PRO A 5 -1.29 -7.35 29.67
C PRO A 5 -0.17 -8.08 28.91
N ASP A 6 0.03 -7.75 27.63
CA ASP A 6 1.08 -8.30 26.78
C ASP A 6 1.79 -7.15 26.03
N HIS A 7 3.11 -7.07 26.18
CA HIS A 7 3.93 -5.99 25.64
C HIS A 7 4.73 -6.40 24.40
N ARG A 8 4.64 -7.64 23.92
CA ARG A 8 5.48 -8.15 22.82
C ARG A 8 5.39 -7.30 21.54
N LEU A 9 4.18 -6.85 21.17
CA LEU A 9 4.00 -5.98 20.00
C LEU A 9 4.52 -4.57 20.27
N LEU A 10 4.36 -4.08 21.49
CA LEU A 10 4.84 -2.76 21.87
C LEU A 10 6.36 -2.70 21.77
N ASP A 11 7.04 -3.70 22.33
CA ASP A 11 8.50 -3.81 22.34
C ASP A 11 9.05 -4.06 20.92
N LEU A 12 8.35 -4.92 20.13
CA LEU A 12 8.77 -5.25 18.77
C LEU A 12 8.74 -4.04 17.83
N PHE A 13 7.70 -3.22 17.94
CA PHE A 13 7.49 -2.09 17.02
C PHE A 13 7.83 -0.73 17.62
N GLY A 14 8.18 -0.67 18.90
CA GLY A 14 8.45 0.60 19.61
C GLY A 14 7.22 1.51 19.71
N ILE A 15 6.02 0.94 19.87
CA ILE A 15 4.74 1.65 19.94
C ILE A 15 4.15 1.61 21.34
N ARG A 16 3.21 2.53 21.64
CA ARG A 16 2.58 2.62 22.97
C ARG A 16 1.30 1.81 23.13
N HIS A 17 0.60 1.58 22.02
CA HIS A 17 -0.65 0.84 21.96
C HIS A 17 -0.55 -0.29 20.93
N PRO A 18 -1.07 -1.50 21.18
CA PRO A 18 -1.00 -2.63 20.25
C PRO A 18 -2.00 -2.44 19.10
N ILE A 19 -1.92 -1.29 18.41
CA ILE A 19 -2.79 -0.88 17.32
C ILE A 19 -1.94 -0.68 16.09
N LEU A 20 -2.20 -1.47 15.06
CA LEU A 20 -1.55 -1.38 13.76
C LEU A 20 -2.56 -0.89 12.73
N GLN A 21 -2.25 0.22 12.07
CA GLN A 21 -3.08 0.74 11.00
C GLN A 21 -3.07 -0.21 9.80
N ALA A 22 -4.24 -0.57 9.29
CA ALA A 22 -4.32 -1.28 8.01
C ALA A 22 -3.87 -0.36 6.86
N PRO A 23 -2.96 -0.80 5.97
CA PRO A 23 -2.63 -0.07 4.76
C PRO A 23 -3.78 -0.19 3.75
N MET A 24 -4.41 0.93 3.38
CA MET A 24 -5.58 0.96 2.50
C MET A 24 -5.26 1.79 1.26
N ALA A 25 -4.80 1.13 0.19
CA ALA A 25 -4.44 1.80 -1.07
C ALA A 25 -5.63 2.57 -1.66
N GLY A 26 -5.41 3.85 -1.97
CA GLY A 26 -6.44 4.76 -2.47
C GLY A 26 -7.39 5.33 -1.39
N ALA A 27 -7.38 4.82 -0.16
CA ALA A 27 -8.26 5.28 0.92
C ALA A 27 -7.51 5.89 2.11
N SER A 28 -6.25 5.49 2.36
CA SER A 28 -5.41 6.07 3.41
C SER A 28 -4.12 6.63 2.85
N GLY A 29 -3.60 7.66 3.47
CA GLY A 29 -2.35 8.32 3.11
C GLY A 29 -1.58 8.75 4.34
N VAL A 30 -0.55 9.58 4.12
CA VAL A 30 0.40 10.00 5.16
C VAL A 30 -0.26 10.69 6.35
N ALA A 31 -1.32 11.46 6.14
CA ALA A 31 -2.01 12.18 7.22
C ALA A 31 -2.58 11.21 8.28
N LEU A 32 -3.19 10.09 7.84
CA LEU A 32 -3.67 9.06 8.76
C LEU A 32 -2.51 8.34 9.44
N ALA A 33 -1.44 8.00 8.70
CA ALA A 33 -0.26 7.36 9.29
C ALA A 33 0.36 8.21 10.39
N VAL A 34 0.55 9.52 10.16
CA VAL A 34 1.03 10.48 11.17
C VAL A 34 0.10 10.52 12.38
N ALA A 35 -1.21 10.61 12.17
CA ALA A 35 -2.18 10.68 13.28
C ALA A 35 -2.13 9.43 14.15
N VAL A 36 -2.08 8.23 13.54
CA VAL A 36 -1.99 6.95 14.26
C VAL A 36 -0.68 6.84 15.04
N SER A 37 0.45 7.18 14.42
CA SER A 37 1.77 7.12 15.06
C SER A 37 1.84 8.08 16.25
N ARG A 38 1.44 9.34 16.09
CA ARG A 38 1.37 10.32 17.19
C ARG A 38 0.45 9.87 18.33
N ALA A 39 -0.63 9.14 18.00
CA ALA A 39 -1.50 8.54 19.01
C ALA A 39 -0.85 7.34 19.72
N GLY A 40 0.26 6.81 19.23
CA GLY A 40 1.04 5.72 19.82
C GLY A 40 0.78 4.34 19.23
N GLY A 41 0.11 4.26 18.07
CA GLY A 41 0.02 3.05 17.27
C GLY A 41 1.11 2.97 16.21
N LEU A 42 1.05 1.96 15.34
CA LEU A 42 1.90 1.83 14.15
C LEU A 42 1.15 2.39 12.93
N GLY A 43 1.58 3.56 12.44
CA GLY A 43 1.09 4.13 11.20
C GLY A 43 1.54 3.32 9.99
N ALA A 44 0.74 3.27 8.92
CA ALA A 44 1.05 2.52 7.71
C ALA A 44 0.82 3.33 6.43
N LEU A 45 1.79 3.27 5.50
CA LEU A 45 1.66 3.80 4.15
C LEU A 45 1.42 2.67 3.14
N PRO A 46 0.33 2.72 2.38
CA PRO A 46 0.05 1.75 1.31
C PRO A 46 0.82 2.12 0.04
N CYS A 47 2.09 1.71 -0.06
CA CYS A 47 2.98 2.05 -1.16
C CYS A 47 2.74 1.23 -2.43
N ALA A 48 1.91 0.19 -2.38
CA ALA A 48 1.71 -0.76 -3.46
C ALA A 48 1.18 -0.18 -4.78
N LEU A 49 0.54 1.00 -4.76
CA LEU A 49 0.02 1.71 -5.94
C LEU A 49 0.73 3.04 -6.20
N LEU A 50 1.76 3.36 -5.45
CA LEU A 50 2.52 4.59 -5.58
C LEU A 50 3.71 4.40 -6.50
N SER A 51 4.06 5.44 -7.24
CA SER A 51 5.39 5.54 -7.84
C SER A 51 6.46 5.69 -6.75
N LEU A 52 7.71 5.46 -7.13
CA LEU A 52 8.85 5.66 -6.23
C LEU A 52 8.90 7.09 -5.66
N GLU A 53 8.64 8.08 -6.52
CA GLU A 53 8.65 9.50 -6.14
C GLU A 53 7.53 9.84 -5.15
N GLU A 54 6.32 9.33 -5.40
CA GLU A 54 5.17 9.51 -4.50
C GLU A 54 5.41 8.83 -3.14
N ALA A 55 5.95 7.61 -3.14
CA ALA A 55 6.27 6.89 -1.92
C ALA A 55 7.33 7.66 -1.10
N ARG A 56 8.40 8.14 -1.75
CA ARG A 56 9.44 8.96 -1.13
C ARG A 56 8.85 10.24 -0.52
N ALA A 57 8.04 10.97 -1.28
CA ALA A 57 7.42 12.21 -0.80
C ALA A 57 6.53 11.96 0.42
N GLN A 58 5.76 10.87 0.45
CA GLN A 58 4.93 10.54 1.62
C GLN A 58 5.78 10.17 2.84
N VAL A 59 6.88 9.44 2.66
CA VAL A 59 7.80 9.13 3.76
C VAL A 59 8.46 10.39 4.30
N GLU A 60 8.89 11.31 3.44
CA GLU A 60 9.47 12.60 3.84
C GLU A 60 8.47 13.45 4.66
N ILE A 61 7.20 13.50 4.22
CA ILE A 61 6.13 14.18 4.98
C ILE A 61 5.95 13.49 6.34
N PHE A 62 5.92 12.15 6.39
CA PHE A 62 5.79 11.44 7.65
C PHE A 62 6.94 11.77 8.60
N ARG A 63 8.20 11.70 8.12
CA ARG A 63 9.40 11.98 8.94
C ARG A 63 9.49 13.41 9.42
N ARG A 64 8.97 14.37 8.64
CA ARG A 64 8.85 15.76 9.09
C ARG A 64 7.85 15.92 10.23
N ASP A 65 6.75 15.16 10.19
CA ASP A 65 5.60 15.36 11.08
C ASP A 65 5.55 14.33 12.23
N ALA A 66 6.30 13.23 12.18
CA ALA A 66 6.40 12.20 13.21
C ALA A 66 7.76 11.53 13.20
N ASP A 67 8.29 11.24 14.39
CA ASP A 67 9.56 10.51 14.60
C ASP A 67 9.31 9.08 15.11
N ASP A 68 8.17 8.55 14.82
CA ASP A 68 7.69 7.25 15.28
C ASP A 68 7.98 6.17 14.21
N PRO A 69 7.90 4.87 14.57
CA PRO A 69 7.95 3.79 13.59
C PRO A 69 6.85 3.89 12.54
N LEU A 70 7.18 3.50 11.31
CA LEU A 70 6.30 3.53 10.16
C LEU A 70 6.33 2.19 9.42
N ASN A 71 5.16 1.66 9.11
CA ASN A 71 5.01 0.50 8.24
C ASN A 71 4.85 0.92 6.78
N LEU A 72 5.71 0.41 5.90
CA LEU A 72 5.59 0.55 4.44
C LEU A 72 5.06 -0.75 3.86
N ASN A 73 3.93 -0.70 3.17
CA ASN A 73 3.27 -1.89 2.64
C ASN A 73 3.37 -1.97 1.12
N PHE A 74 3.77 -3.14 0.61
CA PHE A 74 3.96 -3.42 -0.81
C PHE A 74 3.28 -4.73 -1.22
N PHE A 75 3.03 -4.92 -2.52
CA PHE A 75 2.71 -6.23 -3.06
C PHE A 75 3.98 -7.07 -3.20
N CYS A 76 3.87 -8.38 -2.96
CA CYS A 76 4.96 -9.35 -3.08
C CYS A 76 4.60 -10.53 -3.98
N HIS A 77 3.66 -10.35 -4.90
CA HIS A 77 3.26 -11.40 -5.84
C HIS A 77 4.27 -11.52 -6.97
N THR A 78 4.33 -12.68 -7.61
CA THR A 78 5.01 -12.85 -8.89
C THR A 78 4.06 -12.36 -10.01
N PRO A 79 4.51 -11.47 -10.91
CA PRO A 79 3.69 -11.06 -12.04
C PRO A 79 3.25 -12.29 -12.86
N PRO A 80 1.97 -12.39 -13.24
CA PRO A 80 1.51 -13.49 -14.08
C PRO A 80 2.10 -13.39 -15.48
N GLU A 81 2.33 -14.54 -16.11
CA GLU A 81 2.63 -14.59 -17.55
C GLU A 81 1.40 -14.14 -18.35
N PRO A 82 1.56 -13.27 -19.34
CA PRO A 82 0.47 -12.85 -20.21
C PRO A 82 -0.13 -14.04 -20.98
N ASP A 83 -1.44 -14.25 -20.86
CA ASP A 83 -2.20 -15.28 -21.58
C ASP A 83 -3.32 -14.62 -22.38
N ALA A 84 -3.08 -14.40 -23.68
CA ALA A 84 -4.03 -13.75 -24.57
C ALA A 84 -5.33 -14.56 -24.74
N GLN A 85 -5.29 -15.90 -24.63
CA GLN A 85 -6.48 -16.73 -24.75
C GLN A 85 -7.35 -16.61 -23.49
N ALA A 86 -6.74 -16.63 -22.30
CA ALA A 86 -7.45 -16.43 -21.04
C ALA A 86 -8.04 -15.00 -20.96
N GLU A 87 -7.30 -13.98 -21.41
CA GLU A 87 -7.80 -12.61 -21.48
C GLU A 87 -9.01 -12.48 -22.42
N ALA A 88 -8.93 -13.05 -23.63
CA ALA A 88 -10.05 -13.03 -24.58
C ALA A 88 -11.29 -13.74 -24.02
N ALA A 89 -11.13 -14.88 -23.38
CA ALA A 89 -12.22 -15.61 -22.72
C ALA A 89 -12.85 -14.80 -21.59
N TRP A 90 -12.03 -14.14 -20.77
CA TRP A 90 -12.50 -13.25 -19.69
C TRP A 90 -13.25 -12.04 -20.24
N MET A 91 -12.74 -11.39 -21.28
CA MET A 91 -13.41 -10.27 -21.94
C MET A 91 -14.75 -10.68 -22.55
N ALA A 92 -14.84 -11.86 -23.17
CA ALA A 92 -16.09 -12.39 -23.68
C ALA A 92 -17.13 -12.63 -22.57
N ALA A 93 -16.70 -13.15 -21.41
CA ALA A 93 -17.56 -13.35 -20.25
C ALA A 93 -18.06 -12.03 -19.64
N LEU A 94 -17.27 -10.96 -19.70
CA LEU A 94 -17.63 -9.63 -19.21
C LEU A 94 -18.45 -8.80 -20.19
N SER A 95 -18.47 -9.15 -21.49
CA SER A 95 -19.14 -8.39 -22.56
C SER A 95 -20.61 -8.01 -22.25
N PRO A 96 -21.47 -8.90 -21.72
CA PRO A 96 -22.84 -8.54 -21.38
C PRO A 96 -22.94 -7.40 -20.35
N TYR A 97 -22.04 -7.40 -19.36
CA TYR A 97 -22.00 -6.37 -18.32
C TYR A 97 -21.49 -5.02 -18.84
N TYR A 98 -20.53 -5.04 -19.76
CA TYR A 98 -20.09 -3.82 -20.46
C TYR A 98 -21.23 -3.20 -21.26
N ALA A 99 -22.01 -4.04 -21.97
CA ALA A 99 -23.17 -3.57 -22.74
C ALA A 99 -24.27 -2.99 -21.82
N GLU A 100 -24.57 -3.65 -20.70
CA GLU A 100 -25.55 -3.19 -19.72
C GLU A 100 -25.18 -1.81 -19.12
N LEU A 101 -23.88 -1.59 -18.86
CA LEU A 101 -23.36 -0.35 -18.29
C LEU A 101 -23.07 0.73 -19.34
N GLY A 102 -23.27 0.45 -20.65
CA GLY A 102 -22.94 1.38 -21.74
C GLY A 102 -21.45 1.68 -21.86
N LEU A 103 -20.59 0.75 -21.44
CA LEU A 103 -19.12 0.89 -21.49
C LEU A 103 -18.55 0.24 -22.74
N ASP A 104 -17.54 0.87 -23.34
CA ASP A 104 -16.79 0.29 -24.44
C ASP A 104 -15.68 -0.65 -23.92
N PRO A 105 -15.73 -1.96 -24.22
CA PRO A 105 -14.70 -2.89 -23.80
C PRO A 105 -13.34 -2.67 -24.49
N GLN A 106 -13.28 -1.88 -25.57
CA GLN A 106 -12.07 -1.59 -26.34
C GLN A 106 -11.28 -0.39 -25.78
N VAL A 107 -11.83 0.36 -24.83
CA VAL A 107 -11.09 1.46 -24.19
C VAL A 107 -9.86 0.90 -23.50
N PRO A 108 -8.65 1.34 -23.86
CA PRO A 108 -7.43 0.89 -23.21
C PRO A 108 -7.52 1.13 -21.70
N ARG A 109 -7.40 0.06 -20.93
CA ARG A 109 -7.30 0.20 -19.48
C ARG A 109 -5.97 0.85 -19.17
N SER A 110 -5.98 1.86 -18.33
CA SER A 110 -4.74 2.32 -17.71
C SER A 110 -4.04 1.09 -17.13
N ALA A 111 -2.83 0.85 -17.58
CA ALA A 111 -1.96 -0.14 -16.94
C ALA A 111 -1.64 0.38 -15.54
N ALA A 112 -2.56 0.19 -14.61
CA ALA A 112 -2.27 0.35 -13.21
C ALA A 112 -1.18 -0.68 -12.91
N THR A 113 0.05 -0.22 -12.89
CA THR A 113 1.22 -1.04 -12.58
C THR A 113 1.12 -1.41 -11.11
N ARG A 114 0.45 -2.53 -10.84
CA ARG A 114 0.50 -3.19 -9.53
C ARG A 114 1.81 -3.96 -9.43
N ALA A 115 2.92 -3.26 -9.65
CA ALA A 115 4.23 -3.87 -9.58
C ALA A 115 4.48 -4.41 -8.16
N PRO A 116 5.04 -5.62 -8.02
CA PRO A 116 5.49 -6.11 -6.74
C PRO A 116 6.70 -5.29 -6.26
N PHE A 117 7.03 -5.45 -4.97
CA PHE A 117 8.25 -4.91 -4.38
C PHE A 117 9.48 -5.38 -5.18
N ASP A 118 10.35 -4.45 -5.52
CA ASP A 118 11.55 -4.66 -6.34
C ASP A 118 12.79 -4.00 -5.71
N ASP A 119 13.93 -4.14 -6.38
CA ASP A 119 15.20 -3.59 -5.92
C ASP A 119 15.19 -2.05 -5.82
N ILE A 120 14.34 -1.38 -6.61
CA ILE A 120 14.20 0.08 -6.59
C ILE A 120 13.54 0.52 -5.29
N PHE A 121 12.43 -0.13 -4.92
CA PHE A 121 11.77 0.11 -3.64
C PHE A 121 12.60 -0.39 -2.45
N CYS A 122 13.39 -1.45 -2.62
CA CYS A 122 14.35 -1.88 -1.60
C CYS A 122 15.34 -0.76 -1.27
N THR A 123 15.92 -0.13 -2.28
CA THR A 123 16.82 1.01 -2.11
C THR A 123 16.14 2.19 -1.40
N LEU A 124 14.87 2.49 -1.71
CA LEU A 124 14.11 3.51 -0.99
C LEU A 124 14.01 3.17 0.50
N VAL A 125 13.59 1.93 0.83
CA VAL A 125 13.42 1.51 2.23
C VAL A 125 14.73 1.58 3.01
N GLU A 126 15.86 1.24 2.39
CA GLU A 126 17.20 1.34 3.02
C GLU A 126 17.61 2.79 3.30
N THR A 127 17.22 3.73 2.43
CA THR A 127 17.60 5.15 2.58
C THR A 127 16.73 5.93 3.56
N VAL A 128 15.55 5.42 3.94
CA VAL A 128 14.60 6.12 4.84
C VAL A 128 14.54 5.52 6.26
N ARG A 129 15.53 4.70 6.60
CA ARG A 129 15.69 4.13 7.95
C ARG A 129 15.96 5.18 9.01
#